data_6c900bcc18aa2224a947f013add89c37
#
_entry.id   6c900bcc18aa2224a947f013add89c37
#
_cell.length_a   1.000
_cell.length_b   1.000
_cell.length_c   1.000
_cell.angle_alpha   90.00
_cell.angle_beta   90.00
_cell.angle_gamma   90.00
#
_symmetry.space_group_name_H-M   'P 1'
#
loop_
_entity.id
_entity.type
_entity.pdbx_description
1 polymer ?
#
loop_
_entity_poly.entity_id
_entity_poly.type
_entity_poly.pdbx_seq_one_letter_code
_entity_poly.pdbx_strand_id
1 'polypeptide(L)'
;MTKKIGILVGSLRKDSYNKMVAKKFAELLPEGFESTFIKIDDLPFYNEDLEVEGSVPEAWDRFRKEVGEVDGLFFVTPEYNRSVPAALKNALDVGSRPMGSSVWGGKPGLVVTVSPGGPGGFGANHALRQSLVFLDVPTLQQPEAYIGGIMNLVDNDGHIADGTVEFFKTITDKYIEFFNKLVK
;
A
#
# COMPACT_ATOMS: atom_id res chain seq x y z
N MET A 1 16.87 -9.63 13.19
CA MET A 1 15.80 -10.28 12.38
C MET A 1 15.47 -9.35 11.22
N THR A 2 15.25 -9.89 10.03
CA THR A 2 14.83 -9.12 8.87
C THR A 2 13.41 -8.60 9.08
N LYS A 3 13.18 -7.33 8.80
CA LYS A 3 11.85 -6.68 8.90
C LYS A 3 11.09 -6.87 7.59
N LYS A 4 9.80 -7.16 7.67
CA LYS A 4 8.95 -7.45 6.52
C LYS A 4 8.02 -6.30 6.20
N ILE A 5 8.03 -5.85 4.94
CA ILE A 5 7.13 -4.81 4.42
C ILE A 5 6.11 -5.43 3.48
N GLY A 6 4.83 -5.34 3.85
CA GLY A 6 3.72 -5.74 2.97
C GLY A 6 3.39 -4.63 1.98
N ILE A 7 3.34 -4.94 0.69
CA ILE A 7 3.03 -3.98 -0.37
C ILE A 7 1.66 -4.30 -0.96
N LEU A 8 0.73 -3.36 -0.82
CA LEU A 8 -0.60 -3.43 -1.42
C LEU A 8 -0.67 -2.49 -2.63
N VAL A 9 -1.04 -3.01 -3.78
CA VAL A 9 -1.17 -2.23 -5.01
C VAL A 9 -2.64 -2.07 -5.39
N GLY A 10 -3.16 -0.85 -5.30
CA GLY A 10 -4.58 -0.55 -5.56
C GLY A 10 -5.02 -0.66 -7.03
N SER A 11 -4.08 -0.87 -7.96
CA SER A 11 -4.36 -1.03 -9.38
C SER A 11 -4.28 -2.49 -9.81
N LEU A 12 -5.37 -3.03 -10.32
CA LEU A 12 -5.43 -4.41 -10.82
C LEU A 12 -5.03 -4.57 -12.29
N ARG A 13 -4.66 -3.47 -12.98
CA ARG A 13 -4.22 -3.53 -14.38
C ARG A 13 -2.95 -4.36 -14.53
N LYS A 14 -2.86 -5.14 -15.63
CA LYS A 14 -1.66 -5.93 -15.97
C LYS A 14 -0.43 -5.01 -16.08
N ASP A 15 -0.53 -3.95 -16.88
CA ASP A 15 0.55 -2.99 -17.13
C ASP A 15 0.29 -1.72 -16.29
N SER A 16 0.37 -1.88 -14.97
CA SER A 16 0.08 -0.83 -14.01
C SER A 16 1.32 -0.02 -13.65
N TYR A 17 1.28 1.30 -13.86
CA TYR A 17 2.31 2.20 -13.33
C TYR A 17 2.43 2.13 -11.80
N ASN A 18 1.33 1.90 -11.09
CA ASN A 18 1.36 1.70 -9.64
C ASN A 18 2.17 0.47 -9.25
N LYS A 19 2.04 -0.63 -10.00
CA LYS A 19 2.83 -1.85 -9.78
C LYS A 19 4.30 -1.62 -10.10
N MET A 20 4.61 -0.85 -11.14
CA MET A 20 5.99 -0.46 -11.49
C MET A 20 6.63 0.37 -10.37
N VAL A 21 5.93 1.40 -9.90
CA VAL A 21 6.38 2.25 -8.79
C VAL A 21 6.54 1.44 -7.50
N ALA A 22 5.59 0.56 -7.20
CA ALA A 22 5.67 -0.32 -6.02
C ALA A 22 6.90 -1.24 -6.05
N LYS A 23 7.23 -1.81 -7.22
CA LYS A 23 8.46 -2.61 -7.40
C LYS A 23 9.71 -1.77 -7.17
N LYS A 24 9.74 -0.52 -7.65
CA LYS A 24 10.88 0.37 -7.42
C LYS A 24 11.06 0.69 -5.94
N PHE A 25 9.98 0.95 -5.19
CA PHE A 25 10.06 1.11 -3.73
C PHE A 25 10.57 -0.15 -3.03
N ALA A 26 10.16 -1.34 -3.49
CA ALA A 26 10.66 -2.61 -2.97
C ALA A 26 12.19 -2.78 -3.17
N GLU A 27 12.69 -2.41 -4.36
CA GLU A 27 14.12 -2.44 -4.70
C GLU A 27 14.96 -1.43 -3.89
N LEU A 28 14.37 -0.36 -3.42
CA LEU A 28 15.04 0.70 -2.65
C LEU A 28 15.10 0.43 -1.13
N LEU A 29 14.50 -0.66 -0.66
CA LEU A 29 14.60 -1.05 0.74
C LEU A 29 16.04 -1.38 1.12
N PRO A 30 16.55 -0.89 2.26
CA PRO A 30 17.92 -1.16 2.69
C PRO A 30 18.10 -2.59 3.22
N GLU A 31 19.34 -2.97 3.42
CA GLU A 31 19.68 -4.23 4.10
C GLU A 31 18.94 -4.34 5.45
N GLY A 32 18.49 -5.55 5.77
CA GLY A 32 17.67 -5.82 6.96
C GLY A 32 16.16 -5.64 6.75
N PHE A 33 15.74 -5.24 5.54
CA PHE A 33 14.33 -5.19 5.14
C PHE A 33 14.08 -6.09 3.93
N GLU A 34 12.93 -6.73 3.92
CA GLU A 34 12.41 -7.48 2.77
C GLU A 34 10.97 -7.06 2.48
N SER A 35 10.52 -7.23 1.26
CA SER A 35 9.15 -6.91 0.88
C SER A 35 8.41 -8.11 0.32
N THR A 36 7.09 -8.12 0.54
CA THR A 36 6.17 -9.06 -0.10
C THR A 36 4.99 -8.32 -0.69
N PHE A 37 4.56 -8.69 -1.90
CA PHE A 37 3.36 -8.15 -2.53
C PHE A 37 2.15 -8.94 -2.04
N ILE A 38 1.25 -8.27 -1.34
CA ILE A 38 0.03 -8.89 -0.80
C ILE A 38 -1.07 -8.81 -1.87
N LYS A 39 -1.60 -9.97 -2.23
CA LYS A 39 -2.60 -10.10 -3.28
C LYS A 39 -3.97 -9.62 -2.79
N ILE A 40 -4.63 -8.73 -3.57
CA ILE A 40 -5.96 -8.18 -3.25
C ILE A 40 -6.99 -8.34 -4.38
N ASP A 41 -6.59 -8.84 -5.55
CA ASP A 41 -7.43 -8.91 -6.76
C ASP A 41 -8.45 -10.07 -6.76
N ASP A 42 -8.31 -10.99 -5.82
CA ASP A 42 -9.17 -12.16 -5.65
C ASP A 42 -10.04 -12.10 -4.39
N LEU A 43 -10.02 -10.99 -3.67
CA LEU A 43 -10.81 -10.82 -2.46
C LEU A 43 -12.29 -10.60 -2.82
N PRO A 44 -13.21 -11.52 -2.49
CA PRO A 44 -14.65 -11.23 -2.53
C PRO A 44 -14.95 -9.94 -1.73
N PHE A 45 -15.96 -9.18 -2.17
CA PHE A 45 -16.39 -8.02 -1.41
C PHE A 45 -16.79 -8.42 0.00
N TYR A 46 -16.34 -7.60 0.95
CA TYR A 46 -16.67 -7.81 2.35
C TYR A 46 -18.18 -7.85 2.56
N ASN A 47 -18.64 -8.89 3.21
CA ASN A 47 -20.01 -9.05 3.68
C ASN A 47 -19.97 -9.76 5.05
N GLU A 48 -20.50 -9.11 6.08
CA GLU A 48 -20.48 -9.63 7.46
C GLU A 48 -21.17 -10.98 7.59
N ASP A 49 -22.15 -11.29 6.74
CA ASP A 49 -22.83 -12.62 6.72
C ASP A 49 -21.86 -13.78 6.44
N LEU A 50 -20.69 -13.50 5.84
CA LEU A 50 -19.66 -14.50 5.56
C LEU A 50 -18.67 -14.70 6.72
N GLU A 51 -18.76 -13.93 7.81
CA GLU A 51 -17.91 -14.12 9.02
C GLU A 51 -18.39 -15.27 9.93
N VAL A 52 -19.18 -16.16 9.40
CA VAL A 52 -19.65 -17.35 10.11
C VAL A 52 -18.66 -18.50 9.92
N GLU A 53 -18.37 -19.23 10.99
CA GLU A 53 -17.46 -20.39 10.97
C GLU A 53 -17.82 -21.36 9.82
N GLY A 54 -16.82 -21.69 9.00
CA GLY A 54 -16.97 -22.55 7.82
C GLY A 54 -17.49 -21.84 6.57
N SER A 55 -17.79 -20.52 6.65
CA SER A 55 -18.27 -19.72 5.50
C SER A 55 -17.28 -18.61 5.09
N VAL A 56 -16.24 -18.36 5.90
CA VAL A 56 -15.23 -17.33 5.61
C VAL A 56 -14.51 -17.67 4.31
N PRO A 57 -14.45 -16.76 3.32
CA PRO A 57 -13.71 -16.99 2.11
C PRO A 57 -12.22 -17.26 2.37
N GLU A 58 -11.67 -18.32 1.77
CA GLU A 58 -10.25 -18.68 1.92
C GLU A 58 -9.30 -17.52 1.56
N ALA A 59 -9.68 -16.71 0.56
CA ALA A 59 -8.92 -15.52 0.18
C ALA A 59 -8.83 -14.47 1.31
N TRP A 60 -9.87 -14.34 2.16
CA TRP A 60 -9.84 -13.44 3.31
C TRP A 60 -8.89 -13.95 4.39
N ASP A 61 -8.93 -15.25 4.72
CA ASP A 61 -8.05 -15.84 5.73
C ASP A 61 -6.59 -15.76 5.29
N ARG A 62 -6.30 -16.08 4.03
CA ARG A 62 -4.97 -15.89 3.44
C ARG A 62 -4.51 -14.43 3.56
N PHE A 63 -5.33 -13.48 3.14
CA PHE A 63 -5.02 -12.06 3.16
C PHE A 63 -4.75 -11.54 4.57
N ARG A 64 -5.62 -11.87 5.52
CA ARG A 64 -5.47 -11.50 6.94
C ARG A 64 -4.18 -12.06 7.52
N LYS A 65 -3.85 -13.30 7.20
CA LYS A 65 -2.59 -13.93 7.62
C LYS A 65 -1.39 -13.19 7.02
N GLU A 66 -1.37 -12.96 5.71
CA GLU A 66 -0.27 -12.27 5.03
C GLU A 66 -0.03 -10.85 5.59
N VAL A 67 -1.10 -10.08 5.83
CA VAL A 67 -1.00 -8.75 6.46
C VAL A 67 -0.57 -8.86 7.93
N GLY A 68 -1.02 -9.89 8.64
CA GLY A 68 -0.63 -10.15 10.03
C GLY A 68 0.86 -10.40 10.21
N GLU A 69 1.50 -11.02 9.23
CA GLU A 69 2.92 -11.45 9.27
C GLU A 69 3.93 -10.36 8.87
N VAL A 70 3.48 -9.17 8.48
CA VAL A 70 4.39 -8.07 8.11
C VAL A 70 4.52 -7.03 9.22
N ASP A 71 5.69 -6.39 9.29
CA ASP A 71 6.01 -5.37 10.30
C ASP A 71 5.58 -3.96 9.89
N GLY A 72 5.46 -3.69 8.58
CA GLY A 72 5.05 -2.40 8.03
C GLY A 72 4.37 -2.53 6.67
N LEU A 73 3.81 -1.44 6.16
CA LEU A 73 2.93 -1.47 5.00
C LEU A 73 3.26 -0.36 3.99
N PHE A 74 3.28 -0.71 2.70
CA PHE A 74 3.26 0.24 1.59
C PHE A 74 1.93 0.13 0.86
N PHE A 75 1.24 1.25 0.73
CA PHE A 75 0.02 1.39 -0.05
C PHE A 75 0.33 2.18 -1.31
N VAL A 76 0.37 1.53 -2.48
CA VAL A 76 0.65 2.18 -3.76
C VAL A 76 -0.60 2.10 -4.63
N THR A 77 -1.25 3.24 -4.86
CA THR A 77 -2.60 3.24 -5.43
C THR A 77 -2.83 4.34 -6.48
N PRO A 78 -3.64 4.09 -7.51
CA PRO A 78 -4.17 5.16 -8.34
C PRO A 78 -5.32 5.88 -7.62
N GLU A 79 -5.79 6.94 -8.26
CA GLU A 79 -7.02 7.63 -7.89
C GLU A 79 -8.14 7.27 -8.86
N TYR A 80 -9.26 6.79 -8.35
CA TYR A 80 -10.49 6.58 -9.11
C TYR A 80 -11.59 7.50 -8.55
N ASN A 81 -12.12 8.39 -9.40
CA ASN A 81 -13.19 9.30 -9.03
C ASN A 81 -12.90 10.06 -7.72
N ARG A 82 -11.69 10.61 -7.58
CA ARG A 82 -11.22 11.36 -6.41
C ARG A 82 -11.11 10.53 -5.11
N SER A 83 -11.09 9.21 -5.19
CA SER A 83 -11.03 8.34 -4.01
C SER A 83 -10.15 7.10 -4.25
N VAL A 84 -10.11 6.25 -3.23
CA VAL A 84 -9.43 4.95 -3.23
C VAL A 84 -10.16 3.99 -4.18
N PRO A 85 -9.47 3.21 -5.02
CA PRO A 85 -10.09 2.16 -5.82
C PRO A 85 -10.81 1.11 -4.96
N ALA A 86 -11.92 0.59 -5.48
CA ALA A 86 -12.75 -0.39 -4.77
C ALA A 86 -11.95 -1.60 -4.26
N ALA A 87 -11.01 -2.11 -5.04
CA ALA A 87 -10.21 -3.28 -4.65
C ALA A 87 -9.37 -3.01 -3.38
N LEU A 88 -8.72 -1.84 -3.30
CA LEU A 88 -7.93 -1.48 -2.12
C LEU A 88 -8.84 -1.18 -0.92
N LYS A 89 -9.97 -0.47 -1.15
CA LYS A 89 -10.93 -0.21 -0.07
C LYS A 89 -11.49 -1.52 0.49
N ASN A 90 -11.84 -2.48 -0.37
CA ASN A 90 -12.29 -3.80 0.04
C ASN A 90 -11.24 -4.54 0.89
N ALA A 91 -9.96 -4.48 0.47
CA ALA A 91 -8.87 -5.07 1.25
C ALA A 91 -8.78 -4.47 2.67
N LEU A 92 -8.95 -3.13 2.80
CA LEU A 92 -8.98 -2.47 4.11
C LEU A 92 -10.15 -2.99 4.97
N ASP A 93 -11.32 -3.17 4.37
CA ASP A 93 -12.52 -3.66 5.05
C ASP A 93 -12.35 -5.11 5.51
N VAL A 94 -11.89 -6.00 4.63
CA VAL A 94 -11.61 -7.40 4.94
C VAL A 94 -10.59 -7.53 6.08
N GLY A 95 -9.50 -6.78 6.02
CA GLY A 95 -8.43 -6.85 7.05
C GLY A 95 -8.82 -6.22 8.39
N SER A 96 -9.89 -5.41 8.42
CA SER A 96 -10.40 -4.80 9.66
C SER A 96 -11.32 -5.71 10.46
N ARG A 97 -11.64 -6.87 9.97
CA ARG A 97 -12.62 -7.82 10.55
C ARG A 97 -12.00 -9.20 10.79
N PRO A 98 -12.65 -10.04 11.64
CA PRO A 98 -13.81 -9.72 12.50
C PRO A 98 -13.49 -8.64 13.55
N MET A 99 -14.53 -8.10 14.17
CA MET A 99 -14.40 -7.05 15.19
C MET A 99 -13.42 -7.48 16.30
N GLY A 100 -12.45 -6.62 16.60
CA GLY A 100 -11.41 -6.91 17.61
C GLY A 100 -10.21 -7.71 17.08
N SER A 101 -10.22 -8.13 15.80
CA SER A 101 -9.14 -8.90 15.18
C SER A 101 -8.55 -8.21 13.93
N SER A 102 -8.61 -6.87 13.90
CA SER A 102 -7.99 -6.09 12.83
C SER A 102 -6.50 -6.41 12.70
N VAL A 103 -6.06 -6.67 11.47
CA VAL A 103 -4.65 -6.99 11.17
C VAL A 103 -3.79 -5.74 10.89
N TRP A 104 -4.41 -4.55 10.91
CA TRP A 104 -3.79 -3.28 10.52
C TRP A 104 -3.03 -2.58 11.64
N GLY A 105 -3.60 -2.57 12.84
CA GLY A 105 -3.20 -1.67 13.92
C GLY A 105 -1.72 -1.68 14.29
N GLY A 106 -1.17 -0.48 14.52
CA GLY A 106 0.21 -0.26 14.96
C GLY A 106 1.30 -0.43 13.90
N LYS A 107 0.97 -0.87 12.68
CA LYS A 107 1.95 -1.07 11.60
C LYS A 107 2.27 0.26 10.89
N PRO A 108 3.56 0.69 10.84
CA PRO A 108 3.92 1.88 10.07
C PRO A 108 3.54 1.77 8.60
N GLY A 109 2.88 2.78 8.06
CA GLY A 109 2.38 2.84 6.70
C GLY A 109 3.06 3.91 5.85
N LEU A 110 3.36 3.60 4.58
CA LEU A 110 3.69 4.55 3.54
C LEU A 110 2.54 4.61 2.53
N VAL A 111 2.05 5.81 2.23
CA VAL A 111 1.03 6.04 1.20
C VAL A 111 1.65 6.71 -0.01
N VAL A 112 1.61 6.03 -1.15
CA VAL A 112 2.08 6.53 -2.44
C VAL A 112 0.93 6.51 -3.43
N THR A 113 0.64 7.63 -4.07
CA THR A 113 -0.36 7.68 -5.14
C THR A 113 0.28 7.99 -6.47
N VAL A 114 -0.21 7.32 -7.53
CA VAL A 114 0.37 7.42 -8.88
C VAL A 114 -0.74 7.68 -9.89
N SER A 115 -0.56 8.72 -10.70
CA SER A 115 -1.54 9.13 -11.70
C SER A 115 -0.87 9.67 -12.96
N PRO A 116 -1.46 9.47 -14.15
CA PRO A 116 -1.09 10.21 -15.35
C PRO A 116 -1.36 11.72 -15.24
N GLY A 117 -2.33 12.11 -14.41
CA GLY A 117 -2.68 13.52 -14.19
C GLY A 117 -1.72 14.24 -13.24
N GLY A 118 -1.59 15.57 -13.37
CA GLY A 118 -0.70 16.41 -12.57
C GLY A 118 -0.89 16.31 -11.05
N PRO A 119 -2.13 16.23 -10.50
CA PRO A 119 -2.34 16.13 -9.05
C PRO A 119 -1.81 14.86 -8.39
N GLY A 120 -1.32 13.87 -9.15
CA GLY A 120 -0.64 12.69 -8.61
C GLY A 120 -1.49 11.81 -7.71
N GLY A 121 -2.83 11.87 -7.81
CA GLY A 121 -3.72 11.09 -6.96
C GLY A 121 -3.95 11.68 -5.57
N PHE A 122 -3.86 12.99 -5.43
CA PHE A 122 -4.05 13.72 -4.16
C PHE A 122 -5.33 13.31 -3.42
N GLY A 123 -6.48 13.23 -4.12
CA GLY A 123 -7.76 12.86 -3.49
C GLY A 123 -7.73 11.44 -2.90
N ALA A 124 -7.18 10.47 -3.63
CA ALA A 124 -7.05 9.10 -3.15
C ALA A 124 -6.07 8.99 -1.96
N ASN A 125 -4.97 9.77 -1.97
CA ASN A 125 -4.02 9.79 -0.87
C ASN A 125 -4.70 10.21 0.44
N HIS A 126 -5.46 11.32 0.41
CA HIS A 126 -6.16 11.82 1.58
C HIS A 126 -7.31 10.91 2.02
N ALA A 127 -8.10 10.37 1.08
CA ALA A 127 -9.15 9.42 1.40
C ALA A 127 -8.60 8.13 2.04
N LEU A 128 -7.44 7.65 1.55
CA LEU A 128 -6.77 6.50 2.14
C LEU A 128 -6.27 6.81 3.55
N ARG A 129 -5.57 7.93 3.76
CA ARG A 129 -5.10 8.35 5.08
C ARG A 129 -6.22 8.46 6.10
N GLN A 130 -7.39 8.97 5.70
CA GLN A 130 -8.58 9.02 6.57
C GLN A 130 -9.00 7.62 7.03
N SER A 131 -9.01 6.63 6.12
CA SER A 131 -9.31 5.24 6.47
C SER A 131 -8.23 4.64 7.39
N LEU A 132 -6.96 4.90 7.11
CA LEU A 132 -5.82 4.39 7.89
C LEU A 132 -5.77 4.95 9.31
N VAL A 133 -6.23 6.19 9.53
CA VAL A 133 -6.39 6.77 10.88
C VAL A 133 -7.36 5.93 11.71
N PHE A 134 -8.51 5.55 11.15
CA PHE A 134 -9.49 4.70 11.83
C PHE A 134 -8.94 3.28 12.09
N LEU A 135 -8.10 2.77 11.20
CA LEU A 135 -7.50 1.44 11.29
C LEU A 135 -6.26 1.38 12.19
N ASP A 136 -5.92 2.49 12.86
CA ASP A 136 -4.72 2.62 13.72
C ASP A 136 -3.41 2.30 12.99
N VAL A 137 -3.32 2.71 11.71
CA VAL A 137 -2.08 2.62 10.91
C VAL A 137 -1.37 3.98 10.95
N PRO A 138 -0.30 4.14 11.75
CA PRO A 138 0.49 5.36 11.72
C PRO A 138 1.15 5.51 10.34
N THR A 139 0.96 6.66 9.68
CA THR A 139 1.48 6.88 8.33
C THR A 139 2.60 7.92 8.30
N LEU A 140 3.62 7.70 7.45
CA LEU A 140 4.62 8.73 7.17
C LEU A 140 3.92 9.99 6.65
N GLN A 141 4.17 11.13 7.33
CA GLN A 141 3.54 12.41 6.96
C GLN A 141 4.32 13.12 5.85
N GLN A 142 5.65 13.15 5.96
CA GLN A 142 6.53 13.85 5.02
C GLN A 142 7.77 13.01 4.69
N PRO A 143 8.20 13.05 3.40
CA PRO A 143 7.56 13.74 2.28
C PRO A 143 6.26 13.07 1.82
N GLU A 144 5.31 13.87 1.31
CA GLU A 144 4.13 13.33 0.65
C GLU A 144 4.48 12.75 -0.72
N ALA A 145 3.90 11.61 -1.06
CA ALA A 145 4.22 10.87 -2.29
C ALA A 145 3.06 10.92 -3.30
N TYR A 146 2.94 12.04 -4.01
CA TYR A 146 2.00 12.23 -5.12
C TYR A 146 2.76 12.16 -6.45
N ILE A 147 2.73 11.02 -7.12
CA ILE A 147 3.47 10.79 -8.36
C ILE A 147 2.56 11.13 -9.54
N GLY A 148 2.56 12.42 -9.91
CA GLY A 148 1.80 12.94 -11.04
C GLY A 148 2.57 12.85 -12.34
N GLY A 149 1.85 12.84 -13.48
CA GLY A 149 2.46 12.82 -14.81
C GLY A 149 3.33 11.60 -15.06
N ILE A 150 3.05 10.46 -14.46
CA ILE A 150 3.90 9.26 -14.46
C ILE A 150 4.35 8.85 -15.88
N MET A 151 3.53 9.09 -16.89
CA MET A 151 3.87 8.77 -18.28
C MET A 151 5.09 9.55 -18.82
N ASN A 152 5.39 10.70 -18.22
CA ASN A 152 6.57 11.51 -18.56
C ASN A 152 7.79 11.16 -17.69
N LEU A 153 7.62 10.32 -16.71
CA LEU A 153 8.66 9.87 -15.77
C LEU A 153 9.16 8.46 -16.08
N VAL A 154 8.58 7.82 -17.09
CA VAL A 154 8.91 6.46 -17.53
C VAL A 154 9.27 6.50 -19.01
N ASP A 155 10.40 5.92 -19.38
CA ASP A 155 10.82 5.80 -20.78
C ASP A 155 10.10 4.66 -21.51
N ASN A 156 10.41 4.48 -22.81
CA ASN A 156 9.80 3.46 -23.66
C ASN A 156 10.15 2.03 -23.24
N ASP A 157 11.23 1.84 -22.52
CA ASP A 157 11.69 0.54 -22.01
C ASP A 157 11.15 0.25 -20.61
N GLY A 158 10.39 1.18 -20.03
CA GLY A 158 9.76 1.06 -18.72
C GLY A 158 10.68 1.44 -17.55
N HIS A 159 11.79 2.15 -17.81
CA HIS A 159 12.65 2.66 -16.74
C HIS A 159 12.12 3.98 -16.21
N ILE A 160 12.17 4.13 -14.89
CA ILE A 160 11.80 5.37 -14.20
C ILE A 160 13.00 6.31 -14.22
N ALA A 161 12.78 7.58 -14.57
CA ALA A 161 13.82 8.60 -14.65
C ALA A 161 14.62 8.72 -13.34
N ASP A 162 15.95 8.87 -13.43
CA ASP A 162 16.87 8.86 -12.28
C ASP A 162 16.49 9.86 -11.18
N GLY A 163 16.14 11.10 -11.54
CA GLY A 163 15.71 12.08 -10.54
C GLY A 163 14.43 11.69 -9.80
N THR A 164 13.55 10.90 -10.44
CA THR A 164 12.36 10.33 -9.80
C THR A 164 12.75 9.19 -8.86
N VAL A 165 13.72 8.36 -9.25
CA VAL A 165 14.26 7.29 -8.39
C VAL A 165 14.94 7.87 -7.14
N GLU A 166 15.69 8.95 -7.27
CA GLU A 166 16.29 9.66 -6.13
C GLU A 166 15.22 10.20 -5.16
N PHE A 167 14.11 10.72 -5.70
CA PHE A 167 12.98 11.14 -4.88
C PHE A 167 12.35 9.94 -4.15
N PHE A 168 12.15 8.80 -4.83
CA PHE A 168 11.64 7.58 -4.18
C PHE A 168 12.58 7.10 -3.08
N LYS A 169 13.90 7.19 -3.32
CA LYS A 169 14.89 6.86 -2.29
C LYS A 169 14.75 7.76 -1.07
N THR A 170 14.59 9.05 -1.27
CA THR A 170 14.37 10.00 -0.17
C THR A 170 13.12 9.62 0.65
N ILE A 171 12.01 9.26 -0.01
CA ILE A 171 10.78 8.80 0.65
C ILE A 171 11.06 7.51 1.43
N THR A 172 11.76 6.55 0.82
CA THR A 172 12.09 5.27 1.46
C THR A 172 12.95 5.48 2.69
N ASP A 173 14.01 6.28 2.60
CA ASP A 173 14.90 6.58 3.74
C ASP A 173 14.10 7.20 4.89
N LYS A 174 13.21 8.16 4.61
CA LYS A 174 12.32 8.76 5.61
C LYS A 174 11.31 7.80 6.20
N TYR A 175 10.80 6.87 5.39
CA TYR A 175 9.95 5.80 5.92
C TYR A 175 10.71 4.88 6.86
N ILE A 176 11.94 4.50 6.55
CA ILE A 176 12.78 3.67 7.41
C ILE A 176 13.10 4.37 8.74
N GLU A 177 13.42 5.67 8.70
CA GLU A 177 13.58 6.47 9.93
C GLU A 177 12.30 6.46 10.79
N PHE A 178 11.14 6.61 10.15
CA PHE A 178 9.83 6.59 10.80
C PHE A 178 9.50 5.20 11.37
N PHE A 179 9.70 4.16 10.56
CA PHE A 179 9.51 2.77 10.97
C PHE A 179 10.31 2.43 12.23
N ASN A 180 11.61 2.75 12.25
CA ASN A 180 12.51 2.46 13.36
C ASN A 180 12.17 3.20 14.66
N LYS A 181 11.37 4.26 14.61
CA LYS A 181 10.86 4.95 15.81
C LYS A 181 9.66 4.21 16.43
N LEU A 182 8.92 3.45 15.64
CA LEU A 182 7.68 2.79 16.06
C LEU A 182 7.87 1.29 16.34
N VAL A 183 8.71 0.64 15.54
CA VAL A 183 8.96 -0.81 15.65
C VAL A 183 10.32 -1.02 16.32
N LYS A 184 10.30 -1.56 17.52
CA LYS A 184 11.50 -1.87 18.33
C LYS A 184 12.06 -3.26 18.03
#